data_fa2ba86abdb8a8edc18489ce8b13be1f
#
_entry.id   fa2ba86abdb8a8edc18489ce8b13be1f
#
_cell.length_a   1.000
_cell.length_b   1.000
_cell.length_c   1.000
_cell.angle_alpha   90.00
_cell.angle_beta   90.00
_cell.angle_gamma   90.00
#
_symmetry.space_group_name_H-M   'P 1'
#
loop_
_entity.id
_entity.type
_entity.pdbx_description
1 polymer ?
#
loop_
_entity_poly.entity_id
_entity_poly.type
_entity_poly.pdbx_seq_one_letter_code
_entity_poly.pdbx_strand_id
1 'polypeptide(L)'
;MNILELFDKNIFPCEYSDIIDRVNNLKPVKYASNRNYINGSVSYLSPYISRGVISTKFILNALLDQNYDPSRIEKFIQELAWRDYWQQVWISKENLINTDLKHIQFPVTNNSISKAIIDAKTGISAIDKSILKLYDTGYMHNHLRMYVSSIVCNIAQSHWMIPAKWMYYHLLDADWASNSLSWQWIAGSNSNKKYFANQENVNKYCFTNQINTFLDIEYSEFQKFEIPEVLKQTHFLNLKTPLPSSDDIIFKDSLPTLLYNFYNLDPAWKKNIKANKILLIEPSHFEKYPVCQKSIDFMIDIAKKNIPSIQIYVGE
;
A
#
# COMPACT_ATOMS: atom_id res chain seq x y z
N MET A 1 -26.98 -9.35 -0.62
CA MET A 1 -26.41 -8.05 -0.98
C MET A 1 -25.04 -8.31 -1.57
N ASN A 2 -24.84 -7.96 -2.82
CA ASN A 2 -23.64 -8.33 -3.57
C ASN A 2 -22.48 -7.48 -3.04
N ILE A 3 -21.42 -8.10 -2.54
CA ILE A 3 -20.23 -7.42 -1.96
C ILE A 3 -19.58 -6.42 -2.96
N LEU A 4 -19.85 -6.59 -4.26
CA LEU A 4 -19.37 -5.70 -5.32
C LEU A 4 -20.12 -4.34 -5.40
N GLU A 5 -21.31 -4.23 -4.82
CA GLU A 5 -22.11 -2.98 -4.84
C GLU A 5 -21.74 -1.99 -3.73
N LEU A 6 -20.89 -2.40 -2.77
CA LEU A 6 -20.47 -1.56 -1.63
C LEU A 6 -19.30 -0.62 -1.94
N PHE A 7 -18.79 -0.58 -3.17
CA PHE A 7 -17.61 0.21 -3.47
C PHE A 7 -17.94 1.37 -4.41
N ASP A 8 -18.20 2.51 -3.78
CA ASP A 8 -18.19 3.80 -4.43
C ASP A 8 -16.87 3.97 -5.21
N LYS A 9 -16.96 4.34 -6.49
CA LYS A 9 -15.78 4.59 -7.34
C LYS A 9 -14.86 5.67 -6.77
N ASN A 10 -15.33 6.45 -5.80
CA ASN A 10 -14.60 7.54 -5.15
C ASN A 10 -14.20 7.23 -3.69
N ILE A 11 -13.64 6.03 -3.45
CA ILE A 11 -13.18 5.65 -2.09
C ILE A 11 -12.14 6.64 -1.53
N PHE A 12 -11.36 7.29 -2.39
CA PHE A 12 -10.27 8.19 -2.01
C PHE A 12 -10.47 9.59 -2.57
N PRO A 13 -11.30 10.45 -1.92
CA PRO A 13 -11.48 11.84 -2.32
C PRO A 13 -10.16 12.59 -2.26
N CYS A 14 -9.97 13.57 -3.16
CA CYS A 14 -8.74 14.36 -3.25
C CYS A 14 -8.85 15.75 -2.61
N GLU A 15 -10.03 16.19 -2.17
CA GLU A 15 -10.20 17.45 -1.46
C GLU A 15 -9.70 17.33 -0.01
N TYR A 16 -8.92 18.33 0.45
CA TYR A 16 -8.34 18.31 1.80
C TYR A 16 -9.40 18.27 2.90
N SER A 17 -10.53 18.98 2.70
CA SER A 17 -11.67 18.94 3.61
C SER A 17 -12.19 17.52 3.83
N ASP A 18 -12.38 16.75 2.75
CA ASP A 18 -12.88 15.36 2.83
C ASP A 18 -11.88 14.44 3.52
N ILE A 19 -10.58 14.73 3.32
CA ILE A 19 -9.50 13.98 4.00
C ILE A 19 -9.54 14.25 5.51
N ILE A 20 -9.72 15.51 5.92
CA ILE A 20 -9.84 15.90 7.33
C ILE A 20 -11.12 15.34 7.94
N ASP A 21 -12.24 15.38 7.22
CA ASP A 21 -13.49 14.76 7.68
C ASP A 21 -13.32 13.26 7.92
N ARG A 22 -12.55 12.57 7.08
CA ARG A 22 -12.21 11.17 7.29
C ARG A 22 -11.38 10.96 8.57
N VAL A 23 -10.41 11.83 8.86
CA VAL A 23 -9.65 11.79 10.11
C VAL A 23 -10.57 12.00 11.31
N ASN A 24 -11.46 12.99 11.23
CA ASN A 24 -12.39 13.32 12.32
C ASN A 24 -13.43 12.21 12.59
N ASN A 25 -13.74 11.39 11.58
CA ASN A 25 -14.70 10.29 11.67
C ASN A 25 -14.06 8.92 11.93
N LEU A 26 -12.77 8.86 12.30
CA LEU A 26 -12.09 7.63 12.64
C LEU A 26 -12.77 6.89 13.80
N LYS A 27 -12.71 5.56 13.75
CA LYS A 27 -13.25 4.68 14.80
C LYS A 27 -12.16 3.78 15.36
N PRO A 28 -11.13 4.34 16.05
CA PRO A 28 -9.91 3.62 16.41
C PRO A 28 -10.16 2.46 17.37
N VAL A 29 -11.17 2.55 18.24
CA VAL A 29 -11.56 1.44 19.13
C VAL A 29 -12.15 0.26 18.34
N LYS A 30 -13.03 0.54 17.36
CA LYS A 30 -13.58 -0.50 16.49
C LYS A 30 -12.49 -1.10 15.57
N TYR A 31 -11.58 -0.26 15.11
CA TYR A 31 -10.41 -0.70 14.34
C TYR A 31 -9.63 -1.78 15.09
N ALA A 32 -9.36 -1.59 16.38
CA ALA A 32 -8.63 -2.55 17.20
C ALA A 32 -9.27 -3.95 17.19
N SER A 33 -10.60 -4.03 17.21
CA SER A 33 -11.35 -5.30 17.32
C SER A 33 -11.61 -5.98 15.97
N ASN A 34 -11.80 -5.22 14.88
CA ASN A 34 -12.31 -5.79 13.64
C ASN A 34 -11.51 -5.48 12.37
N ARG A 35 -10.36 -4.81 12.47
CA ARG A 35 -9.55 -4.40 11.32
C ARG A 35 -9.13 -5.53 10.38
N ASN A 36 -9.14 -6.78 10.85
CA ASN A 36 -8.77 -7.94 10.03
C ASN A 36 -9.91 -8.42 9.12
N TYR A 37 -11.15 -8.08 9.42
CA TYR A 37 -12.28 -8.41 8.58
C TYR A 37 -12.37 -7.45 7.38
N ILE A 38 -12.75 -7.97 6.20
CA ILE A 38 -12.82 -7.15 4.97
C ILE A 38 -13.84 -6.00 5.04
N ASN A 39 -14.83 -6.09 5.94
CA ASN A 39 -15.80 -5.05 6.26
C ASN A 39 -15.47 -4.32 7.56
N GLY A 40 -14.27 -4.51 8.10
CA GLY A 40 -13.82 -3.90 9.35
C GLY A 40 -13.67 -2.38 9.27
N SER A 41 -13.52 -1.77 10.45
CA SER A 41 -13.40 -0.30 10.59
C SER A 41 -11.98 0.17 10.24
N VAL A 42 -11.53 -0.02 8.99
CA VAL A 42 -10.22 0.47 8.52
C VAL A 42 -10.26 1.97 8.22
N SER A 43 -9.13 2.64 8.35
CA SER A 43 -9.06 4.10 8.27
C SER A 43 -9.13 4.67 6.84
N TYR A 44 -8.68 3.92 5.84
CA TYR A 44 -8.47 4.38 4.45
C TYR A 44 -7.58 5.63 4.34
N LEU A 45 -6.65 5.84 5.29
CA LEU A 45 -5.76 7.00 5.31
C LEU A 45 -4.39 6.75 4.65
N SER A 46 -4.05 5.49 4.35
CA SER A 46 -2.71 5.15 3.85
C SER A 46 -2.26 5.93 2.61
N PRO A 47 -3.10 6.21 1.59
CA PRO A 47 -2.68 7.00 0.44
C PRO A 47 -2.32 8.45 0.80
N TYR A 48 -3.06 9.06 1.71
CA TYR A 48 -2.82 10.45 2.13
C TYR A 48 -1.58 10.60 3.00
N ILE A 49 -1.33 9.62 3.88
CA ILE A 49 -0.09 9.58 4.69
C ILE A 49 1.10 9.37 3.78
N SER A 50 1.01 8.45 2.84
CA SER A 50 2.07 8.11 1.90
C SER A 50 2.40 9.27 0.95
N ARG A 51 1.39 10.04 0.54
CA ARG A 51 1.57 11.29 -0.25
C ARG A 51 1.97 12.50 0.62
N GLY A 52 2.14 12.33 1.93
CA GLY A 52 2.51 13.42 2.84
C GLY A 52 1.48 14.52 2.94
N VAL A 53 0.19 14.25 2.63
CA VAL A 53 -0.92 15.21 2.79
C VAL A 53 -1.20 15.44 4.27
N ILE A 54 -1.15 14.38 5.05
CA ILE A 54 -1.28 14.34 6.50
C ILE A 54 -0.21 13.41 7.08
N SER A 55 0.23 13.69 8.31
CA SER A 55 1.20 12.84 9.01
C SER A 55 0.54 11.91 10.02
N THR A 56 1.24 10.84 10.40
CA THR A 56 0.85 9.95 11.51
C THR A 56 0.68 10.72 12.82
N LYS A 57 1.57 11.70 13.08
CA LYS A 57 1.47 12.62 14.23
C LYS A 57 0.21 13.48 14.18
N PHE A 58 -0.15 14.00 12.99
CA PHE A 58 -1.38 14.78 12.82
C PHE A 58 -2.60 13.94 13.19
N ILE A 59 -2.68 12.69 12.70
CA ILE A 59 -3.79 11.77 13.00
C ILE A 59 -3.85 11.46 14.51
N LEU A 60 -2.71 11.18 15.15
CA LEU A 60 -2.67 10.92 16.58
C LEU A 60 -3.18 12.12 17.37
N ASN A 61 -2.69 13.33 17.07
CA ASN A 61 -3.13 14.54 17.75
C ASN A 61 -4.65 14.76 17.59
N ALA A 62 -5.18 14.58 16.38
CA ALA A 62 -6.62 14.71 16.13
C ALA A 62 -7.46 13.74 16.96
N LEU A 63 -6.96 12.53 17.24
CA LEU A 63 -7.64 11.57 18.12
C LEU A 63 -7.55 11.99 19.60
N LEU A 64 -6.40 12.51 20.03
CA LEU A 64 -6.24 13.01 21.40
C LEU A 64 -7.11 14.25 21.64
N ASP A 65 -7.21 15.15 20.68
CA ASP A 65 -8.10 16.33 20.73
C ASP A 65 -9.58 15.95 20.81
N GLN A 66 -9.95 14.77 20.26
CA GLN A 66 -11.29 14.18 20.41
C GLN A 66 -11.46 13.42 21.75
N ASN A 67 -10.52 13.55 22.69
CA ASN A 67 -10.53 12.91 24.00
C ASN A 67 -10.55 11.36 23.97
N TYR A 68 -9.96 10.75 22.93
CA TYR A 68 -9.70 9.31 22.99
C TYR A 68 -8.61 9.01 24.02
N ASP A 69 -8.91 8.11 24.94
CA ASP A 69 -7.91 7.54 25.87
C ASP A 69 -6.90 6.69 25.07
N PRO A 70 -5.58 7.02 25.11
CA PRO A 70 -4.53 6.26 24.44
C PRO A 70 -4.57 4.76 24.70
N SER A 71 -4.90 4.33 25.90
CA SER A 71 -4.99 2.91 26.28
C SER A 71 -6.08 2.16 25.50
N ARG A 72 -7.18 2.83 25.16
CA ARG A 72 -8.30 2.25 24.41
C ARG A 72 -8.04 2.21 22.88
N ILE A 73 -7.11 3.00 22.39
CA ILE A 73 -6.73 3.09 20.98
C ILE A 73 -5.30 2.63 20.71
N GLU A 74 -4.65 2.00 21.68
CA GLU A 74 -3.25 1.54 21.62
C GLU A 74 -2.95 0.80 20.31
N LYS A 75 -3.85 -0.10 19.90
CA LYS A 75 -3.65 -0.87 18.66
C LYS A 75 -3.61 0.02 17.41
N PHE A 76 -4.42 1.07 17.36
CA PHE A 76 -4.38 2.01 16.27
C PHE A 76 -3.08 2.84 16.28
N ILE A 77 -2.65 3.27 17.47
CA ILE A 77 -1.36 3.97 17.66
C ILE A 77 -0.20 3.10 17.20
N GLN A 78 -0.19 1.81 17.56
CA GLN A 78 0.84 0.86 17.11
C GLN A 78 0.91 0.76 15.59
N GLU A 79 -0.23 0.74 14.89
CA GLU A 79 -0.24 0.66 13.41
C GLU A 79 0.27 1.95 12.75
N LEU A 80 0.02 3.13 13.35
CA LEU A 80 0.66 4.39 12.92
C LEU A 80 2.18 4.34 13.16
N ALA A 81 2.61 3.87 14.33
CA ALA A 81 4.02 3.75 14.70
C ALA A 81 4.76 2.75 13.80
N TRP A 82 4.14 1.65 13.37
CA TRP A 82 4.73 0.72 12.41
C TRP A 82 5.08 1.40 11.09
N ARG A 83 4.22 2.28 10.59
CA ARG A 83 4.50 3.03 9.36
C ARG A 83 5.74 3.92 9.52
N ASP A 84 5.82 4.69 10.60
CA ASP A 84 6.97 5.54 10.86
C ASP A 84 8.25 4.71 11.06
N TYR A 85 8.15 3.60 11.77
CA TYR A 85 9.26 2.67 11.96
C TYR A 85 9.77 2.11 10.61
N TRP A 86 8.89 1.71 9.71
CA TRP A 86 9.30 1.22 8.39
C TRP A 86 10.01 2.30 7.57
N GLN A 87 9.58 3.55 7.66
CA GLN A 87 10.29 4.67 7.04
C GLN A 87 11.69 4.87 7.64
N GLN A 88 11.84 4.77 8.95
CA GLN A 88 13.15 4.84 9.62
C GLN A 88 14.06 3.66 9.22
N VAL A 89 13.50 2.47 9.06
CA VAL A 89 14.24 1.32 8.52
C VAL A 89 14.74 1.62 7.11
N TRP A 90 13.91 2.19 6.23
CA TRP A 90 14.33 2.54 4.88
C TRP A 90 15.46 3.60 4.89
N ILE A 91 15.31 4.67 5.66
CA ILE A 91 16.34 5.70 5.82
C ILE A 91 17.66 5.08 6.29
N SER A 92 17.61 4.19 7.28
CA SER A 92 18.79 3.54 7.85
C SER A 92 19.44 2.49 6.93
N LYS A 93 18.65 1.79 6.12
CA LYS A 93 19.10 0.68 5.28
C LYS A 93 19.29 1.06 3.82
N GLU A 94 18.78 2.22 3.41
CA GLU A 94 18.87 2.73 2.03
C GLU A 94 18.51 1.66 0.98
N ASN A 95 19.42 1.34 0.06
CA ASN A 95 19.20 0.34 -0.98
C ASN A 95 19.12 -1.09 -0.44
N LEU A 96 19.62 -1.37 0.75
CA LEU A 96 19.52 -2.70 1.37
C LEU A 96 18.09 -3.14 1.64
N ILE A 97 17.13 -2.19 1.71
CA ILE A 97 15.70 -2.53 1.79
C ILE A 97 15.23 -3.41 0.62
N ASN A 98 15.96 -3.40 -0.50
CA ASN A 98 15.67 -4.19 -1.69
C ASN A 98 16.32 -5.59 -1.68
N THR A 99 16.87 -6.00 -0.55
CA THR A 99 17.49 -7.32 -0.32
C THR A 99 16.86 -7.97 0.89
N ASP A 100 17.14 -9.25 1.09
CA ASP A 100 16.74 -9.97 2.30
C ASP A 100 17.47 -9.41 3.52
N LEU A 101 16.73 -8.78 4.46
CA LEU A 101 17.34 -7.96 5.51
C LEU A 101 17.94 -8.77 6.66
N LYS A 102 17.31 -9.86 7.08
CA LYS A 102 17.75 -10.66 8.25
C LYS A 102 18.11 -12.08 7.88
N HIS A 103 17.32 -12.70 7.04
CA HIS A 103 17.46 -14.09 6.65
C HIS A 103 17.22 -14.23 5.15
N ILE A 104 17.99 -15.07 4.48
CA ILE A 104 17.73 -15.43 3.09
C ILE A 104 16.36 -16.11 3.02
N GLN A 105 15.50 -15.64 2.13
CA GLN A 105 14.20 -16.27 1.89
C GLN A 105 14.42 -17.69 1.34
N PHE A 106 13.85 -18.70 2.00
CA PHE A 106 13.98 -20.11 1.59
C PHE A 106 12.68 -20.88 1.89
N PRO A 107 12.20 -21.77 1.00
CA PRO A 107 12.70 -22.01 -0.35
C PRO A 107 12.29 -20.89 -1.32
N VAL A 108 13.12 -20.68 -2.35
CA VAL A 108 12.81 -19.83 -3.50
C VAL A 108 13.11 -20.64 -4.76
N THR A 109 12.11 -20.79 -5.62
CA THR A 109 12.22 -21.53 -6.89
C THR A 109 12.29 -20.61 -8.10
N ASN A 110 11.85 -19.34 -7.96
CA ASN A 110 11.85 -18.36 -9.04
C ASN A 110 11.89 -16.92 -8.51
N ASN A 111 12.32 -15.99 -9.38
CA ASN A 111 12.34 -14.53 -9.15
C ASN A 111 11.28 -13.81 -10.01
N SER A 112 10.08 -14.37 -10.10
CA SER A 112 8.98 -13.85 -10.90
C SER A 112 7.68 -13.90 -10.08
N ILE A 113 6.55 -13.67 -10.70
CA ILE A 113 5.24 -13.76 -10.06
C ILE A 113 4.37 -14.79 -10.79
N SER A 114 3.57 -15.57 -10.05
CA SER A 114 2.63 -16.50 -10.65
C SER A 114 1.63 -15.76 -11.55
N LYS A 115 1.42 -16.30 -12.77
CA LYS A 115 0.46 -15.75 -13.73
C LYS A 115 -0.97 -15.75 -13.16
N ALA A 116 -1.32 -16.76 -12.36
CA ALA A 116 -2.63 -16.85 -11.71
C ALA A 116 -2.90 -15.67 -10.75
N ILE A 117 -1.86 -15.13 -10.10
CA ILE A 117 -1.97 -13.91 -9.28
C ILE A 117 -2.24 -12.70 -10.17
N ILE A 118 -1.45 -12.52 -11.24
CA ILE A 118 -1.63 -11.37 -12.15
C ILE A 118 -3.02 -11.38 -12.79
N ASP A 119 -3.49 -12.56 -13.22
CA ASP A 119 -4.76 -12.72 -13.91
C ASP A 119 -5.96 -12.78 -12.95
N ALA A 120 -5.74 -12.72 -11.62
CA ALA A 120 -6.76 -12.95 -10.60
C ALA A 120 -7.53 -14.27 -10.81
N LYS A 121 -6.78 -15.37 -11.03
CA LYS A 121 -7.27 -16.71 -11.33
C LYS A 121 -6.62 -17.77 -10.45
N THR A 122 -6.46 -17.48 -9.17
CA THR A 122 -5.89 -18.41 -8.20
C THR A 122 -6.85 -19.56 -7.87
N GLY A 123 -8.14 -19.40 -8.17
CA GLY A 123 -9.18 -20.30 -7.74
C GLY A 123 -9.68 -20.05 -6.31
N ILE A 124 -9.14 -19.05 -5.61
CA ILE A 124 -9.61 -18.62 -4.28
C ILE A 124 -10.38 -17.32 -4.44
N SER A 125 -11.69 -17.39 -4.34
CA SER A 125 -12.61 -16.31 -4.71
C SER A 125 -12.34 -14.98 -3.99
N ALA A 126 -11.97 -15.01 -2.71
CA ALA A 126 -11.65 -13.82 -1.93
C ALA A 126 -10.35 -13.15 -2.44
N ILE A 127 -9.36 -13.94 -2.80
CA ILE A 127 -8.07 -13.47 -3.33
C ILE A 127 -8.28 -12.87 -4.72
N ASP A 128 -8.95 -13.59 -5.63
CA ASP A 128 -9.18 -13.14 -6.99
C ASP A 128 -9.97 -11.82 -7.03
N LYS A 129 -11.05 -11.72 -6.25
CA LYS A 129 -11.82 -10.48 -6.09
C LYS A 129 -10.99 -9.33 -5.54
N SER A 130 -10.06 -9.60 -4.60
CA SER A 130 -9.22 -8.55 -4.01
C SER A 130 -8.17 -8.03 -4.99
N ILE A 131 -7.66 -8.88 -5.86
CA ILE A 131 -6.74 -8.48 -6.93
C ILE A 131 -7.46 -7.64 -7.99
N LEU A 132 -8.66 -8.06 -8.41
CA LEU A 132 -9.47 -7.26 -9.33
C LEU A 132 -9.81 -5.88 -8.74
N LYS A 133 -10.15 -5.84 -7.44
CA LYS A 133 -10.38 -4.58 -6.73
C LYS A 133 -9.12 -3.70 -6.68
N LEU A 134 -7.95 -4.30 -6.46
CA LEU A 134 -6.68 -3.55 -6.52
C LEU A 134 -6.50 -2.89 -7.89
N TYR A 135 -6.75 -3.62 -8.97
CA TYR A 135 -6.66 -3.09 -10.33
C TYR A 135 -7.68 -1.99 -10.62
N ASP A 136 -8.89 -2.12 -10.10
CA ASP A 136 -9.95 -1.12 -10.31
C ASP A 136 -9.74 0.15 -9.47
N THR A 137 -9.42 0.00 -8.18
CA THR A 137 -9.47 1.10 -7.21
C THR A 137 -8.10 1.55 -6.68
N GLY A 138 -7.02 0.81 -6.96
CA GLY A 138 -5.72 1.03 -6.33
C GLY A 138 -5.68 0.66 -4.83
N TYR A 139 -6.68 -0.10 -4.35
CA TYR A 139 -6.77 -0.50 -2.94
C TYR A 139 -6.93 -2.00 -2.76
N MET A 140 -6.15 -2.55 -1.84
CA MET A 140 -6.33 -3.89 -1.30
C MET A 140 -6.31 -3.82 0.21
N HIS A 141 -7.30 -4.44 0.87
CA HIS A 141 -7.36 -4.53 2.32
C HIS A 141 -6.09 -5.17 2.89
N ASN A 142 -5.53 -4.63 3.98
CA ASN A 142 -4.23 -5.08 4.50
C ASN A 142 -4.16 -6.59 4.75
N HIS A 143 -5.20 -7.20 5.29
CA HIS A 143 -5.22 -8.64 5.54
C HIS A 143 -5.16 -9.47 4.24
N LEU A 144 -5.77 -8.98 3.17
CA LEU A 144 -5.67 -9.61 1.84
C LEU A 144 -4.29 -9.41 1.20
N ARG A 145 -3.61 -8.27 1.46
CA ARG A 145 -2.19 -8.12 1.06
C ARG A 145 -1.33 -9.21 1.70
N MET A 146 -1.56 -9.53 2.98
CA MET A 146 -0.85 -10.59 3.68
C MET A 146 -1.14 -11.98 3.07
N TYR A 147 -2.39 -12.28 2.72
CA TYR A 147 -2.75 -13.55 2.08
C TYR A 147 -2.11 -13.69 0.71
N VAL A 148 -2.20 -12.66 -0.14
CA VAL A 148 -1.56 -12.66 -1.46
C VAL A 148 -0.05 -12.86 -1.33
N SER A 149 0.60 -12.12 -0.41
CA SER A 149 2.06 -12.27 -0.17
C SER A 149 2.42 -13.68 0.32
N SER A 150 1.60 -14.27 1.19
CA SER A 150 1.80 -15.64 1.67
C SER A 150 1.67 -16.67 0.54
N ILE A 151 0.65 -16.54 -0.29
CA ILE A 151 0.47 -17.45 -1.45
C ILE A 151 1.68 -17.36 -2.39
N VAL A 152 2.12 -16.14 -2.70
CA VAL A 152 3.20 -15.91 -3.64
C VAL A 152 4.55 -16.37 -3.07
N CYS A 153 4.90 -15.95 -1.85
CA CYS A 153 6.22 -16.21 -1.28
C CYS A 153 6.35 -17.61 -0.69
N ASN A 154 5.31 -18.10 0.00
CA ASN A 154 5.44 -19.28 0.83
C ASN A 154 4.84 -20.53 0.17
N ILE A 155 3.88 -20.38 -0.75
CA ILE A 155 3.24 -21.49 -1.46
C ILE A 155 3.77 -21.61 -2.89
N ALA A 156 3.78 -20.51 -3.67
CA ALA A 156 4.37 -20.50 -5.01
C ALA A 156 5.91 -20.40 -5.00
N GLN A 157 6.52 -20.19 -3.83
CA GLN A 157 7.97 -20.11 -3.61
C GLN A 157 8.67 -19.09 -4.52
N SER A 158 8.00 -17.99 -4.81
CA SER A 158 8.60 -16.85 -5.52
C SER A 158 9.36 -15.95 -4.54
N HIS A 159 10.51 -15.41 -4.96
CA HIS A 159 11.17 -14.38 -4.18
C HIS A 159 10.29 -13.15 -4.03
N TRP A 160 10.24 -12.58 -2.84
CA TRP A 160 9.30 -11.51 -2.46
C TRP A 160 9.40 -10.24 -3.32
N MET A 161 10.58 -9.89 -3.81
CA MET A 161 10.87 -8.55 -4.34
C MET A 161 10.06 -8.20 -5.60
N ILE A 162 9.99 -9.07 -6.60
CA ILE A 162 9.26 -8.80 -7.84
C ILE A 162 7.75 -8.74 -7.60
N PRO A 163 7.13 -9.67 -6.85
CA PRO A 163 5.72 -9.56 -6.49
C PRO A 163 5.41 -8.35 -5.61
N ALA A 164 6.30 -7.94 -4.71
CA ALA A 164 6.14 -6.72 -3.93
C ALA A 164 6.12 -5.48 -4.83
N LYS A 165 6.98 -5.41 -5.86
CA LYS A 165 6.93 -4.33 -6.88
C LYS A 165 5.62 -4.32 -7.66
N TRP A 166 5.08 -5.50 -8.02
CA TRP A 166 3.76 -5.59 -8.64
C TRP A 166 2.67 -5.00 -7.77
N MET A 167 2.62 -5.36 -6.49
CA MET A 167 1.60 -4.83 -5.58
C MET A 167 1.78 -3.32 -5.37
N TYR A 168 3.00 -2.85 -5.13
CA TYR A 168 3.34 -1.43 -5.01
C TYR A 168 2.89 -0.63 -6.22
N TYR A 169 3.13 -1.14 -7.44
CA TYR A 169 2.76 -0.51 -8.69
C TYR A 169 1.27 -0.17 -8.77
N HIS A 170 0.41 -1.07 -8.30
CA HIS A 170 -1.05 -0.91 -8.38
C HIS A 170 -1.66 -0.17 -7.19
N LEU A 171 -0.95 -0.03 -6.08
CA LEU A 171 -1.46 0.61 -4.86
C LEU A 171 -1.40 2.14 -4.95
N LEU A 172 -2.50 2.83 -4.59
CA LEU A 172 -2.52 4.28 -4.44
C LEU A 172 -1.60 4.77 -3.31
N ASP A 173 -1.47 3.98 -2.23
CA ASP A 173 -0.56 4.34 -1.15
C ASP A 173 0.91 4.19 -1.52
N ALA A 174 1.26 3.37 -2.51
CA ALA A 174 2.61 3.22 -3.07
C ALA A 174 3.73 3.64 -2.08
N ASP A 175 3.73 3.02 -0.90
CA ASP A 175 4.70 3.20 0.17
C ASP A 175 5.67 2.02 0.13
N TRP A 176 6.86 2.24 -0.42
CA TRP A 176 7.80 1.15 -0.63
C TRP A 176 8.31 0.56 0.69
N ALA A 177 8.56 1.40 1.70
CA ALA A 177 9.00 0.92 3.00
C ALA A 177 7.98 -0.03 3.62
N SER A 178 6.73 0.40 3.77
CA SER A 178 5.68 -0.43 4.34
C SER A 178 5.41 -1.68 3.51
N ASN A 179 5.41 -1.56 2.17
CA ASN A 179 5.11 -2.68 1.28
C ASN A 179 6.25 -3.71 1.29
N SER A 180 7.50 -3.31 1.01
CA SER A 180 8.64 -4.25 0.93
C SER A 180 8.92 -4.95 2.25
N LEU A 181 8.89 -4.21 3.37
CA LEU A 181 9.16 -4.78 4.69
C LEU A 181 8.04 -5.72 5.18
N SER A 182 6.78 -5.44 4.79
CA SER A 182 5.67 -6.36 5.04
C SER A 182 5.79 -7.65 4.23
N TRP A 183 6.18 -7.56 2.96
CA TRP A 183 6.45 -8.75 2.13
C TRP A 183 7.59 -9.58 2.69
N GLN A 184 8.69 -8.95 3.10
CA GLN A 184 9.81 -9.62 3.76
C GLN A 184 9.41 -10.28 5.08
N TRP A 185 8.53 -9.62 5.86
CA TRP A 185 8.00 -10.19 7.09
C TRP A 185 7.20 -11.47 6.82
N ILE A 186 6.31 -11.46 5.82
CA ILE A 186 5.51 -12.62 5.38
C ILE A 186 6.43 -13.74 4.88
N ALA A 187 7.43 -13.42 4.08
CA ALA A 187 8.35 -14.37 3.47
C ALA A 187 9.36 -14.99 4.46
N GLY A 188 9.49 -14.41 5.66
CA GLY A 188 10.46 -14.83 6.67
C GLY A 188 11.86 -14.23 6.49
N SER A 189 12.07 -13.32 5.53
CA SER A 189 13.38 -12.68 5.34
C SER A 189 13.62 -11.50 6.30
N ASN A 190 12.57 -10.94 6.91
CA ASN A 190 12.66 -9.93 7.98
C ASN A 190 11.92 -10.36 9.26
N SER A 191 11.66 -11.64 9.43
CA SER A 191 11.04 -12.23 10.64
C SER A 191 11.61 -13.62 10.91
N ASN A 192 11.38 -14.15 12.10
CA ASN A 192 11.83 -15.49 12.47
C ASN A 192 10.87 -16.60 12.00
N LYS A 193 9.73 -16.25 11.44
CA LYS A 193 8.69 -17.18 11.00
C LYS A 193 8.05 -16.69 9.71
N LYS A 194 7.70 -17.65 8.83
CA LYS A 194 6.82 -17.39 7.69
C LYS A 194 5.39 -17.25 8.15
N TYR A 195 4.65 -16.40 7.45
CA TYR A 195 3.22 -16.30 7.66
C TYR A 195 2.46 -17.18 6.65
N PHE A 196 1.59 -18.02 7.15
CA PHE A 196 0.66 -18.82 6.35
C PHE A 196 -0.78 -18.50 6.75
N ALA A 197 -1.70 -18.67 5.80
CA ALA A 197 -3.13 -18.65 6.05
C ALA A 197 -3.78 -19.78 5.27
N ASN A 198 -4.55 -20.61 5.96
CA ASN A 198 -5.34 -21.69 5.34
C ASN A 198 -6.71 -21.16 4.88
N GLN A 199 -7.50 -22.03 4.20
CA GLN A 199 -8.80 -21.64 3.66
C GLN A 199 -9.80 -21.26 4.76
N GLU A 200 -9.77 -21.89 5.91
CA GLU A 200 -10.61 -21.54 7.05
C GLU A 200 -10.37 -20.10 7.52
N ASN A 201 -9.10 -19.71 7.61
CA ASN A 201 -8.71 -18.34 7.98
C ASN A 201 -9.21 -17.32 6.94
N VAL A 202 -9.03 -17.61 5.65
CA VAL A 202 -9.56 -16.77 4.55
C VAL A 202 -11.08 -16.66 4.64
N ASN A 203 -11.79 -17.78 4.81
CA ASN A 203 -13.25 -17.81 4.94
C ASN A 203 -13.75 -16.94 6.11
N LYS A 204 -13.12 -17.08 7.27
CA LYS A 204 -13.46 -16.33 8.47
C LYS A 204 -13.39 -14.82 8.27
N TYR A 205 -12.29 -14.32 7.73
CA TYR A 205 -12.07 -12.88 7.63
C TYR A 205 -12.67 -12.25 6.36
N CYS A 206 -12.93 -13.06 5.34
CA CYS A 206 -13.53 -12.63 4.08
C CYS A 206 -15.02 -12.95 3.95
N PHE A 207 -15.64 -13.58 4.96
CA PHE A 207 -17.05 -14.03 4.93
C PHE A 207 -17.36 -14.90 3.72
N THR A 208 -16.50 -15.86 3.45
CA THR A 208 -16.67 -16.87 2.41
C THR A 208 -16.80 -18.26 3.02
N ASN A 209 -17.28 -19.24 2.24
CA ASN A 209 -17.44 -20.64 2.66
C ASN A 209 -16.83 -21.58 1.61
N GLN A 210 -15.73 -21.16 0.99
CA GLN A 210 -15.08 -21.94 -0.05
C GLN A 210 -14.31 -23.10 0.58
N ILE A 211 -14.36 -24.27 -0.09
CA ILE A 211 -13.67 -25.49 0.29
C ILE A 211 -12.96 -26.09 -0.92
N ASN A 212 -12.14 -27.12 -0.71
CA ASN A 212 -11.41 -27.84 -1.76
C ASN A 212 -10.47 -26.94 -2.59
N THR A 213 -9.89 -25.92 -1.97
CA THR A 213 -8.81 -25.12 -2.58
C THR A 213 -7.46 -25.66 -2.15
N PHE A 214 -6.38 -25.20 -2.77
CA PHE A 214 -5.03 -25.57 -2.33
C PHE A 214 -4.65 -24.98 -0.95
N LEU A 215 -5.46 -24.08 -0.38
CA LEU A 215 -5.32 -23.59 0.99
C LEU A 215 -6.13 -24.40 2.01
N ASP A 216 -6.95 -25.33 1.56
CA ASP A 216 -7.84 -26.15 2.43
C ASP A 216 -7.08 -27.32 3.04
N ILE A 217 -6.04 -26.97 3.81
CA ILE A 217 -5.12 -27.90 4.48
C ILE A 217 -4.83 -27.39 5.89
N GLU A 218 -4.34 -28.30 6.74
CA GLU A 218 -3.89 -27.94 8.09
C GLU A 218 -2.56 -27.17 8.06
N TYR A 219 -2.33 -26.31 9.07
CA TYR A 219 -1.11 -25.50 9.14
C TYR A 219 0.19 -26.31 9.16
N SER A 220 0.16 -27.54 9.71
CA SER A 220 1.30 -28.46 9.75
C SER A 220 1.71 -29.00 8.37
N GLU A 221 0.80 -28.97 7.40
CA GLU A 221 1.01 -29.51 6.06
C GLU A 221 1.72 -28.51 5.15
N PHE A 222 1.65 -27.20 5.42
CA PHE A 222 2.30 -26.18 4.60
C PHE A 222 3.82 -26.36 4.44
N GLN A 223 4.49 -27.03 5.38
CA GLN A 223 5.94 -27.26 5.31
C GLN A 223 6.32 -28.35 4.29
N LYS A 224 5.39 -29.21 3.93
CA LYS A 224 5.59 -30.37 3.02
C LYS A 224 4.90 -30.18 1.67
N PHE A 225 4.36 -28.99 1.45
CA PHE A 225 3.45 -28.73 0.34
C PHE A 225 4.20 -28.52 -0.98
N GLU A 226 3.75 -29.21 -2.02
CA GLU A 226 4.22 -28.96 -3.39
C GLU A 226 3.52 -27.71 -3.96
N ILE A 227 4.20 -27.00 -4.87
CA ILE A 227 3.62 -25.85 -5.53
C ILE A 227 2.38 -26.28 -6.31
N PRO A 228 1.17 -25.72 -6.01
CA PRO A 228 -0.06 -26.04 -6.74
C PRO A 228 0.09 -25.77 -8.24
N GLU A 229 -0.49 -26.62 -9.07
CA GLU A 229 -0.38 -26.51 -10.52
C GLU A 229 -0.78 -25.13 -11.06
N VAL A 230 -1.87 -24.57 -10.50
CA VAL A 230 -2.37 -23.23 -10.85
C VAL A 230 -1.35 -22.10 -10.62
N LEU A 231 -0.37 -22.29 -9.71
CA LEU A 231 0.64 -21.29 -9.36
C LEU A 231 1.97 -21.50 -10.09
N LYS A 232 2.19 -22.60 -10.79
CA LYS A 232 3.49 -22.93 -11.42
C LYS A 232 3.85 -22.03 -12.58
N GLN A 233 2.87 -21.63 -13.37
CA GLN A 233 3.14 -20.71 -14.49
C GLN A 233 3.47 -19.32 -13.95
N THR A 234 4.66 -18.82 -14.30
CA THR A 234 5.15 -17.50 -13.86
C THR A 234 5.19 -16.51 -15.02
N HIS A 235 5.25 -15.22 -14.69
CA HIS A 235 5.33 -14.13 -15.63
C HIS A 235 6.35 -13.09 -15.17
N PHE A 236 7.12 -12.54 -16.13
CA PHE A 236 8.02 -11.42 -15.88
C PHE A 236 7.26 -10.09 -16.06
N LEU A 237 7.50 -9.18 -15.13
CA LEU A 237 6.83 -7.87 -15.14
C LEU A 237 7.69 -6.85 -15.87
N ASN A 238 7.04 -6.04 -16.69
CA ASN A 238 7.62 -4.83 -17.27
C ASN A 238 6.80 -3.62 -16.77
N LEU A 239 7.11 -3.16 -15.57
CA LEU A 239 6.40 -2.06 -14.92
C LEU A 239 7.04 -0.74 -15.32
N LYS A 240 6.22 0.16 -15.88
CA LYS A 240 6.64 1.52 -16.27
C LYS A 240 5.62 2.52 -15.79
N THR A 241 6.09 3.65 -15.28
CA THR A 241 5.23 4.77 -14.90
C THR A 241 4.94 5.62 -16.13
N PRO A 242 3.68 5.85 -16.47
CA PRO A 242 3.32 6.84 -17.48
C PRO A 242 3.45 8.24 -16.85
N LEU A 243 4.52 8.95 -17.20
CA LEU A 243 4.77 10.29 -16.69
C LEU A 243 3.94 11.33 -17.46
N PRO A 244 3.39 12.36 -16.79
CA PRO A 244 2.68 13.46 -17.46
C PRO A 244 3.68 14.35 -18.21
N SER A 245 3.17 15.29 -19.00
CA SER A 245 3.97 16.40 -19.53
C SER A 245 4.14 17.49 -18.45
N SER A 246 5.24 18.25 -18.56
CA SER A 246 5.41 19.46 -17.76
C SER A 246 4.43 20.54 -18.19
N ASP A 247 4.03 21.36 -17.21
CA ASP A 247 3.37 22.66 -17.48
C ASP A 247 4.39 23.64 -18.08
N ASP A 248 3.93 24.72 -18.70
CA ASP A 248 4.75 25.89 -19.03
C ASP A 248 5.06 26.65 -17.74
N ILE A 249 6.26 26.43 -17.18
CA ILE A 249 6.61 26.92 -15.85
C ILE A 249 6.79 28.44 -15.85
N ILE A 250 6.01 29.11 -15.02
CA ILE A 250 6.08 30.57 -14.82
C ILE A 250 6.71 30.84 -13.45
N PHE A 251 7.93 31.35 -13.46
CA PHE A 251 8.63 31.80 -12.24
C PHE A 251 8.46 33.28 -11.98
N LYS A 252 8.37 33.64 -10.69
CA LYS A 252 8.55 34.99 -10.19
C LYS A 252 9.90 35.04 -9.50
N ASP A 253 10.90 35.68 -10.12
CA ASP A 253 12.30 35.68 -9.68
C ASP A 253 12.49 36.23 -8.27
N SER A 254 11.59 37.12 -7.83
CA SER A 254 11.63 37.69 -6.48
C SER A 254 11.07 36.77 -5.37
N LEU A 255 10.56 35.61 -5.71
CA LEU A 255 9.95 34.69 -4.75
C LEU A 255 10.79 33.42 -4.58
N PRO A 256 10.83 32.86 -3.37
CA PRO A 256 11.38 31.52 -3.17
C PRO A 256 10.54 30.48 -3.90
N THR A 257 11.13 29.33 -4.18
CA THR A 257 10.43 28.18 -4.77
C THR A 257 10.25 27.07 -3.73
N LEU A 258 9.01 26.61 -3.57
CA LEU A 258 8.69 25.44 -2.77
C LEU A 258 8.57 24.24 -3.71
N LEU A 259 9.39 23.22 -3.47
CA LEU A 259 9.34 21.96 -4.20
C LEU A 259 8.48 20.95 -3.44
N TYR A 260 7.41 20.53 -4.08
CA TYR A 260 6.59 19.40 -3.67
C TYR A 260 7.02 18.19 -4.49
N ASN A 261 6.80 16.99 -3.96
CA ASN A 261 7.11 15.75 -4.67
C ASN A 261 6.11 14.64 -4.32
N PHE A 262 6.35 13.44 -4.81
CA PHE A 262 5.48 12.28 -4.62
C PHE A 262 5.17 11.96 -3.13
N TYR A 263 6.00 12.40 -2.20
CA TYR A 263 5.90 12.12 -0.75
C TYR A 263 5.59 13.35 0.10
N ASN A 264 5.45 14.51 -0.49
CA ASN A 264 5.17 15.75 0.23
C ASN A 264 4.16 16.62 -0.52
N LEU A 265 2.88 16.40 -0.23
CA LEU A 265 1.73 17.15 -0.77
C LEU A 265 0.92 17.81 0.35
N ASP A 266 1.58 18.19 1.46
CA ASP A 266 0.92 18.86 2.58
C ASP A 266 0.50 20.29 2.18
N PRO A 267 -0.80 20.61 2.10
CA PRO A 267 -1.28 21.94 1.76
C PRO A 267 -1.03 22.96 2.86
N ALA A 268 -0.75 22.51 4.09
CA ALA A 268 -0.41 23.37 5.22
C ALA A 268 1.09 23.72 5.26
N TRP A 269 1.93 22.99 4.51
CA TRP A 269 3.36 23.23 4.51
C TRP A 269 3.70 24.61 3.96
N LYS A 270 4.27 25.46 4.81
CA LYS A 270 4.67 26.84 4.47
C LYS A 270 3.57 27.68 3.80
N LYS A 271 2.29 27.40 4.10
CA LYS A 271 1.11 28.03 3.47
C LYS A 271 1.10 29.56 3.53
N ASN A 272 1.77 30.15 4.53
CA ASN A 272 1.85 31.60 4.73
C ASN A 272 3.01 32.27 3.94
N ILE A 273 3.83 31.50 3.25
CA ILE A 273 4.93 32.01 2.44
C ILE A 273 4.45 32.22 1.01
N LYS A 274 4.58 33.44 0.50
CA LYS A 274 4.39 33.73 -0.92
C LYS A 274 5.56 33.15 -1.69
N ALA A 275 5.30 32.16 -2.55
CA ALA A 275 6.33 31.37 -3.23
C ALA A 275 5.85 30.89 -4.60
N ASN A 276 6.79 30.59 -5.49
CA ASN A 276 6.54 29.67 -6.60
C ASN A 276 6.33 28.26 -6.03
N LYS A 277 5.41 27.49 -6.61
CA LYS A 277 5.13 26.14 -6.13
C LYS A 277 5.24 25.16 -7.29
N ILE A 278 6.13 24.20 -7.17
CA ILE A 278 6.44 23.22 -8.19
C ILE A 278 6.19 21.82 -7.63
N LEU A 279 5.39 21.03 -8.33
CA LEU A 279 5.35 19.57 -8.15
C LEU A 279 6.42 18.97 -9.05
N LEU A 280 7.53 18.57 -8.45
CA LEU A 280 8.63 17.90 -9.12
C LEU A 280 8.29 16.42 -9.28
N ILE A 281 8.34 15.94 -10.51
CA ILE A 281 8.17 14.54 -10.88
C ILE A 281 9.49 14.06 -11.48
N GLU A 282 10.27 13.33 -10.69
CA GLU A 282 11.61 12.86 -11.04
C GLU A 282 11.54 11.56 -11.82
N PRO A 283 11.87 11.50 -13.12
CA PRO A 283 11.84 10.27 -13.91
C PRO A 283 12.67 9.15 -13.31
N SER A 284 13.87 9.45 -12.78
CA SER A 284 14.76 8.45 -12.14
C SER A 284 14.13 7.77 -10.93
N HIS A 285 13.32 8.51 -10.14
CA HIS A 285 12.57 7.92 -9.04
C HIS A 285 11.55 6.90 -9.55
N PHE A 286 10.76 7.25 -10.55
CA PHE A 286 9.70 6.38 -11.10
C PHE A 286 10.24 5.25 -11.98
N GLU A 287 11.47 5.34 -12.48
CA GLU A 287 12.18 4.23 -13.10
C GLU A 287 12.56 3.17 -12.04
N LYS A 288 13.01 3.61 -10.88
CA LYS A 288 13.39 2.73 -9.76
C LYS A 288 12.19 2.16 -9.01
N TYR A 289 11.15 2.99 -8.81
CA TYR A 289 9.93 2.67 -8.07
C TYR A 289 8.68 3.00 -8.91
N PRO A 290 8.42 2.20 -9.95
CA PRO A 290 7.33 2.48 -10.88
C PRO A 290 5.96 2.35 -10.21
N VAL A 291 5.04 3.25 -10.58
CA VAL A 291 3.63 3.26 -10.15
C VAL A 291 2.71 3.36 -11.37
N CYS A 292 1.47 2.87 -11.25
CA CYS A 292 0.51 2.93 -12.33
C CYS A 292 -0.08 4.35 -12.53
N GLN A 293 -0.77 4.54 -13.64
CA GLN A 293 -1.42 5.82 -13.99
C GLN A 293 -2.31 6.35 -12.85
N LYS A 294 -3.11 5.50 -12.20
CA LYS A 294 -3.98 5.91 -11.09
C LYS A 294 -3.23 6.60 -9.95
N SER A 295 -2.01 6.14 -9.63
CA SER A 295 -1.20 6.74 -8.57
C SER A 295 -0.65 8.10 -8.97
N ILE A 296 -0.32 8.28 -10.25
CA ILE A 296 0.08 9.58 -10.81
C ILE A 296 -1.09 10.54 -10.83
N ASP A 297 -2.25 10.11 -11.35
CA ASP A 297 -3.47 10.93 -11.40
C ASP A 297 -3.88 11.36 -9.98
N PHE A 298 -3.86 10.43 -9.02
CA PHE A 298 -4.18 10.73 -7.62
C PHE A 298 -3.23 11.76 -7.01
N MET A 299 -1.92 11.65 -7.26
CA MET A 299 -0.92 12.63 -6.81
C MET A 299 -1.21 14.02 -7.40
N ILE A 300 -1.46 14.09 -8.71
CA ILE A 300 -1.73 15.34 -9.42
C ILE A 300 -3.03 15.96 -8.94
N ASP A 301 -4.08 15.18 -8.78
CA ASP A 301 -5.39 15.64 -8.31
C ASP A 301 -5.28 16.23 -6.90
N ILE A 302 -4.59 15.54 -5.99
CA ILE A 302 -4.34 16.07 -4.64
C ILE A 302 -3.57 17.38 -4.71
N ALA A 303 -2.50 17.45 -5.49
CA ALA A 303 -1.68 18.63 -5.60
C ALA A 303 -2.48 19.82 -6.16
N LYS A 304 -3.15 19.64 -7.30
CA LYS A 304 -3.90 20.71 -7.98
C LYS A 304 -5.11 21.21 -7.17
N LYS A 305 -5.79 20.33 -6.44
CA LYS A 305 -6.95 20.70 -5.63
C LYS A 305 -6.60 21.44 -4.34
N ASN A 306 -5.45 21.12 -3.73
CA ASN A 306 -5.16 21.59 -2.38
C ASN A 306 -3.99 22.57 -2.28
N ILE A 307 -3.16 22.68 -3.32
CA ILE A 307 -1.99 23.58 -3.33
C ILE A 307 -2.20 24.65 -4.41
N PRO A 308 -2.69 25.83 -4.06
CA PRO A 308 -3.02 26.87 -5.05
C PRO A 308 -1.82 27.24 -5.92
N SER A 309 -2.03 27.35 -7.23
CA SER A 309 -1.02 27.74 -8.22
C SER A 309 0.20 26.81 -8.32
N ILE A 310 0.07 25.55 -7.94
CA ILE A 310 1.11 24.54 -8.15
C ILE A 310 1.25 24.26 -9.65
N GLN A 311 2.48 24.18 -10.13
CA GLN A 311 2.83 23.86 -11.52
C GLN A 311 3.57 22.52 -11.52
N ILE A 312 3.35 21.72 -12.55
CA ILE A 312 3.97 20.38 -12.68
C ILE A 312 5.25 20.52 -13.49
N TYR A 313 6.34 20.01 -12.96
CA TYR A 313 7.62 19.90 -13.66
C TYR A 313 8.10 18.44 -13.65
N VAL A 314 8.36 17.91 -14.86
CA VAL A 314 8.92 16.57 -15.04
C VAL A 314 10.38 16.71 -15.41
N GLY A 315 11.28 16.29 -14.53
CA GLY A 315 12.74 16.43 -14.70
C GLY A 315 13.48 16.02 -13.44
N GLU A 316 14.81 16.12 -13.47
CA GLU A 316 15.68 15.83 -12.31
C GLU A 316 16.00 17.12 -11.53
#